data_332348f797d047d09dc2e41e52164e5f
#
_entry.id   332348f797d047d09dc2e41e52164e5f
#
_cell.length_a   1.000
_cell.length_b   1.000
_cell.length_c   1.000
_cell.angle_alpha   90.00
_cell.angle_beta   90.00
_cell.angle_gamma   90.00
#
_symmetry.space_group_name_H-M   'P 1'
#
loop_
_entity.id
_entity.type
_entity.pdbx_description
1 polymer ?
#
loop_
_entity_poly.entity_id
_entity_poly.type
_entity_poly.pdbx_seq_one_letter_code
_entity_poly.pdbx_strand_id
1 'polypeptide(L)'
;LVAALTAAELVDTLKGEGPFTVFAPTDEAFAKLPAGTIDELLKPESKQALTDILLYHVVSGKVMAADVVGLTSVTTLLSKDVAIKVEGGNVFINDAKVIITDIETSNGVIHVIDTVILPPAEVGTIVDTAVADGRFTTLVAALQAAGLVETLSGEGPFTVFAPTDDAFAKLPAGTVESLLKPENLEKLKNFL
;
A
#
# COMPACT_ATOMS: atom_id res chain seq x y z
N LEU A 1 8.44 5.08 -17.37
CA LEU A 1 7.53 5.97 -16.64
C LEU A 1 6.34 6.42 -17.51
N VAL A 2 6.55 7.01 -18.72
CA VAL A 2 5.46 7.54 -19.57
C VAL A 2 4.43 6.47 -19.92
N ALA A 3 4.86 5.25 -20.27
CA ALA A 3 3.96 4.13 -20.53
C ALA A 3 3.07 3.78 -19.34
N ALA A 4 3.63 3.81 -18.12
CA ALA A 4 2.90 3.57 -16.88
C ALA A 4 1.86 4.67 -16.61
N LEU A 5 2.22 5.94 -16.78
CA LEU A 5 1.29 7.08 -16.66
C LEU A 5 0.13 7.01 -17.66
N THR A 6 0.41 6.55 -18.88
CA THR A 6 -0.62 6.36 -19.91
C THR A 6 -1.55 5.22 -19.55
N ALA A 7 -1.02 4.08 -19.07
CA ALA A 7 -1.81 2.93 -18.65
C ALA A 7 -2.70 3.24 -17.43
N ALA A 8 -2.22 4.08 -16.51
CA ALA A 8 -2.97 4.53 -15.34
C ALA A 8 -3.91 5.73 -15.64
N GLU A 9 -3.92 6.26 -16.86
CA GLU A 9 -4.71 7.45 -17.25
C GLU A 9 -4.39 8.71 -16.44
N LEU A 10 -3.16 8.83 -15.90
CA LEU A 10 -2.73 9.95 -15.08
C LEU A 10 -2.07 11.09 -15.89
N VAL A 11 -1.92 10.93 -17.20
CA VAL A 11 -1.26 11.94 -18.05
C VAL A 11 -1.98 13.28 -17.99
N ASP A 12 -3.31 13.29 -18.03
CA ASP A 12 -4.10 14.53 -17.99
C ASP A 12 -4.11 15.15 -16.59
N THR A 13 -4.06 14.34 -15.54
CA THR A 13 -3.91 14.81 -14.16
C THR A 13 -2.60 15.56 -13.98
N LEU A 14 -1.49 15.03 -14.51
CA LEU A 14 -0.16 15.64 -14.41
C LEU A 14 0.05 16.80 -15.41
N LYS A 15 -0.79 16.95 -16.42
CA LYS A 15 -0.85 18.13 -17.30
C LYS A 15 -1.69 19.27 -16.73
N GLY A 16 -2.43 19.01 -15.66
CA GLY A 16 -3.30 19.99 -15.00
C GLY A 16 -2.53 21.16 -14.39
N GLU A 17 -3.29 22.04 -13.74
CA GLU A 17 -2.74 23.21 -13.05
C GLU A 17 -1.96 22.73 -11.81
N GLY A 18 -0.61 22.83 -11.91
CA GLY A 18 0.29 22.52 -10.82
C GLY A 18 0.27 23.58 -9.72
N PRO A 19 1.34 23.76 -8.97
CA PRO A 19 2.62 23.09 -9.20
C PRO A 19 2.67 21.64 -8.68
N PHE A 20 3.44 20.79 -9.36
CA PHE A 20 3.73 19.42 -8.95
C PHE A 20 5.23 19.20 -8.79
N THR A 21 5.59 18.30 -7.88
CA THR A 21 6.94 17.73 -7.82
C THR A 21 6.82 16.25 -8.14
N VAL A 22 7.55 15.79 -9.15
CA VAL A 22 7.53 14.41 -9.62
C VAL A 22 8.87 13.75 -9.35
N PHE A 23 8.88 12.66 -8.60
CA PHE A 23 10.03 11.78 -8.46
C PHE A 23 10.01 10.76 -9.60
N ALA A 24 10.80 11.01 -10.65
CA ALA A 24 10.79 10.20 -11.88
C ALA A 24 11.85 9.11 -11.84
N PRO A 25 11.47 7.83 -11.71
CA PRO A 25 12.42 6.73 -11.79
C PRO A 25 12.96 6.56 -13.22
N THR A 26 14.25 6.23 -13.33
CA THR A 26 14.88 5.86 -14.61
C THR A 26 14.43 4.48 -15.09
N ASP A 27 14.76 4.14 -16.32
CA ASP A 27 14.50 2.80 -16.86
C ASP A 27 15.30 1.72 -16.08
N GLU A 28 16.52 2.07 -15.63
CA GLU A 28 17.30 1.20 -14.74
C GLU A 28 16.63 1.03 -13.36
N ALA A 29 15.95 2.06 -12.86
CA ALA A 29 15.18 1.97 -11.62
C ALA A 29 14.04 0.94 -11.76
N PHE A 30 13.34 0.94 -12.88
CA PHE A 30 12.32 -0.07 -13.18
C PHE A 30 12.91 -1.47 -13.34
N ALA A 31 14.11 -1.59 -13.92
CA ALA A 31 14.80 -2.88 -14.08
C ALA A 31 15.23 -3.51 -12.75
N LYS A 32 15.33 -2.74 -11.66
CA LYS A 32 15.58 -3.24 -10.30
C LYS A 32 14.36 -3.95 -9.67
N LEU A 33 13.17 -3.74 -10.20
CA LEU A 33 11.97 -4.44 -9.72
C LEU A 33 12.08 -5.95 -10.03
N PRO A 34 11.46 -6.83 -9.22
CA PRO A 34 11.40 -8.25 -9.51
C PRO A 34 10.87 -8.53 -10.91
N ALA A 35 11.42 -9.54 -11.57
CA ALA A 35 11.00 -9.91 -12.92
C ALA A 35 9.48 -10.19 -12.97
N GLY A 36 8.80 -9.60 -13.96
CA GLY A 36 7.35 -9.72 -14.13
C GLY A 36 6.52 -8.69 -13.36
N THR A 37 7.08 -7.95 -12.39
CA THR A 37 6.32 -6.94 -11.62
C THR A 37 5.74 -5.86 -12.54
N ILE A 38 6.51 -5.37 -13.51
CA ILE A 38 6.05 -4.33 -14.45
C ILE A 38 4.91 -4.88 -15.32
N ASP A 39 5.06 -6.10 -15.83
CA ASP A 39 4.04 -6.74 -16.67
C ASP A 39 2.74 -6.97 -15.88
N GLU A 40 2.85 -7.31 -14.60
CA GLU A 40 1.68 -7.45 -13.72
C GLU A 40 1.02 -6.12 -13.41
N LEU A 41 1.79 -5.07 -13.13
CA LEU A 41 1.27 -3.73 -12.85
C LEU A 41 0.60 -3.10 -14.07
N LEU A 42 1.00 -3.47 -15.29
CA LEU A 42 0.39 -2.99 -16.53
C LEU A 42 -0.91 -3.73 -16.92
N LYS A 43 -1.28 -4.79 -16.21
CA LYS A 43 -2.55 -5.49 -16.44
C LYS A 43 -3.73 -4.65 -15.97
N PRO A 44 -4.89 -4.75 -16.64
CA PRO A 44 -6.11 -4.01 -16.26
C PRO A 44 -6.54 -4.25 -14.80
N GLU A 45 -6.39 -5.47 -14.30
CA GLU A 45 -6.70 -5.83 -12.91
C GLU A 45 -5.80 -5.15 -11.88
N SER A 46 -4.59 -4.75 -12.27
CA SER A 46 -3.62 -4.07 -11.41
C SER A 46 -3.61 -2.55 -11.57
N LYS A 47 -4.55 -1.99 -12.34
CA LYS A 47 -4.62 -0.54 -12.64
C LYS A 47 -4.62 0.31 -11.37
N GLN A 48 -5.34 -0.11 -10.33
CA GLN A 48 -5.39 0.63 -9.06
C GLN A 48 -4.00 0.65 -8.39
N ALA A 49 -3.35 -0.51 -8.29
CA ALA A 49 -2.01 -0.60 -7.71
C ALA A 49 -0.98 0.24 -8.48
N LEU A 50 -1.06 0.24 -9.82
CA LEU A 50 -0.23 1.10 -10.66
C LEU A 50 -0.50 2.59 -10.40
N THR A 51 -1.77 2.98 -10.32
CA THR A 51 -2.20 4.34 -10.00
C THR A 51 -1.65 4.79 -8.64
N ASP A 52 -1.77 3.96 -7.62
CA ASP A 52 -1.30 4.25 -6.27
C ASP A 52 0.24 4.43 -6.24
N ILE A 53 0.98 3.55 -6.92
CA ILE A 53 2.44 3.70 -7.07
C ILE A 53 2.78 5.02 -7.75
N LEU A 54 2.10 5.37 -8.84
CA LEU A 54 2.38 6.61 -9.57
C LEU A 54 2.02 7.86 -8.77
N LEU A 55 0.88 7.88 -8.05
CA LEU A 55 0.50 8.96 -7.15
C LEU A 55 1.46 9.09 -5.95
N TYR A 56 2.10 7.99 -5.54
CA TYR A 56 3.14 8.00 -4.51
C TYR A 56 4.45 8.64 -4.99
N HIS A 57 4.66 8.77 -6.30
CA HIS A 57 5.79 9.48 -6.90
C HIS A 57 5.53 10.96 -7.13
N VAL A 58 4.34 11.46 -6.82
CA VAL A 58 3.95 12.86 -7.09
C VAL A 58 3.58 13.57 -5.80
N VAL A 59 4.13 14.76 -5.62
CA VAL A 59 3.83 15.65 -4.50
C VAL A 59 3.14 16.90 -5.03
N SER A 60 2.14 17.40 -4.32
CA SER A 60 1.54 18.70 -4.58
C SER A 60 2.49 19.81 -4.13
N GLY A 61 2.70 20.80 -4.98
CA GLY A 61 3.63 21.88 -4.72
C GLY A 61 4.95 21.73 -5.50
N LYS A 62 5.68 22.85 -5.63
CA LYS A 62 7.01 22.90 -6.22
C LYS A 62 8.04 22.83 -5.10
N VAL A 63 8.67 21.68 -4.94
CA VAL A 63 9.71 21.43 -3.93
C VAL A 63 11.05 21.33 -4.66
N MET A 64 11.90 22.34 -4.51
CA MET A 64 13.24 22.36 -5.09
C MET A 64 14.24 21.62 -4.20
N ALA A 65 15.37 21.19 -4.75
CA ALA A 65 16.42 20.51 -3.97
C ALA A 65 16.90 21.33 -2.77
N ALA A 66 16.89 22.68 -2.88
CA ALA A 66 17.23 23.56 -1.78
C ALA A 66 16.20 23.50 -0.62
N ASP A 67 14.93 23.30 -0.94
CA ASP A 67 13.85 23.22 0.05
C ASP A 67 13.88 21.87 0.81
N VAL A 68 14.31 20.82 0.11
CA VAL A 68 14.38 19.45 0.63
C VAL A 68 15.35 19.32 1.81
N VAL A 69 16.41 20.13 1.87
CA VAL A 69 17.47 20.05 2.92
C VAL A 69 16.91 20.27 4.33
N GLY A 70 15.77 20.97 4.44
CA GLY A 70 15.10 21.22 5.75
C GLY A 70 13.92 20.29 6.05
N LEU A 71 13.56 19.41 5.13
CA LEU A 71 12.40 18.52 5.26
C LEU A 71 12.85 17.11 5.66
N THR A 72 12.06 16.46 6.50
CA THR A 72 12.23 15.05 6.86
C THR A 72 11.24 14.14 6.14
N SER A 73 10.15 14.70 5.65
CA SER A 73 9.14 14.00 4.83
C SER A 73 8.32 15.00 4.01
N VAL A 74 7.67 14.50 2.97
CA VAL A 74 6.63 15.23 2.22
C VAL A 74 5.47 14.28 1.90
N THR A 75 4.25 14.85 1.91
CA THR A 75 3.03 14.08 1.60
C THR A 75 2.81 14.04 0.10
N THR A 76 2.61 12.84 -0.43
CA THR A 76 2.35 12.57 -1.85
C THR A 76 0.87 12.76 -2.21
N LEU A 77 0.54 12.72 -3.51
CA LEU A 77 -0.86 12.73 -3.97
C LEU A 77 -1.63 11.47 -3.54
N LEU A 78 -0.94 10.40 -3.14
CA LEU A 78 -1.55 9.23 -2.51
C LEU A 78 -1.95 9.47 -1.04
N SER A 79 -1.71 10.68 -0.50
CA SER A 79 -1.91 11.01 0.92
C SER A 79 -1.06 10.16 1.88
N LYS A 80 0.07 9.67 1.40
CA LYS A 80 1.09 8.95 2.17
C LYS A 80 2.40 9.72 2.11
N ASP A 81 3.15 9.72 3.22
CA ASP A 81 4.41 10.42 3.29
C ASP A 81 5.55 9.62 2.66
N VAL A 82 6.47 10.31 2.00
CA VAL A 82 7.79 9.81 1.66
C VAL A 82 8.81 10.46 2.57
N ALA A 83 9.71 9.66 3.12
CA ALA A 83 10.80 10.16 3.94
C ALA A 83 11.87 10.83 3.07
N ILE A 84 12.41 11.92 3.56
CA ILE A 84 13.51 12.64 2.92
C ILE A 84 14.73 12.52 3.82
N LYS A 85 15.85 12.11 3.25
CA LYS A 85 17.10 11.96 3.95
C LYS A 85 18.24 12.57 3.14
N VAL A 86 19.10 13.32 3.81
CA VAL A 86 20.29 13.89 3.18
C VAL A 86 21.52 13.24 3.83
N GLU A 87 22.27 12.48 3.05
CA GLU A 87 23.49 11.80 3.51
C GLU A 87 24.65 12.05 2.55
N GLY A 88 25.77 12.50 3.06
CA GLY A 88 26.97 12.71 2.27
C GLY A 88 26.78 13.61 1.05
N GLY A 89 25.87 14.60 1.15
CA GLY A 89 25.54 15.51 0.04
C GLY A 89 24.60 14.92 -1.01
N ASN A 90 24.07 13.70 -0.79
CA ASN A 90 23.05 13.08 -1.63
C ASN A 90 21.70 13.16 -0.95
N VAL A 91 20.65 13.37 -1.73
CA VAL A 91 19.25 13.34 -1.29
C VAL A 91 18.67 11.96 -1.59
N PHE A 92 17.94 11.41 -0.62
CA PHE A 92 17.22 10.16 -0.74
C PHE A 92 15.74 10.42 -0.46
N ILE A 93 14.88 9.80 -1.27
CA ILE A 93 13.44 9.74 -1.07
C ILE A 93 13.10 8.29 -0.72
N ASN A 94 12.75 8.03 0.54
CA ASN A 94 12.81 6.69 1.11
C ASN A 94 14.21 6.08 0.90
N ASP A 95 14.31 4.98 0.14
CA ASP A 95 15.59 4.32 -0.19
C ASP A 95 16.11 4.71 -1.59
N ALA A 96 15.36 5.51 -2.35
CA ALA A 96 15.73 5.93 -3.70
C ALA A 96 16.64 7.16 -3.66
N LYS A 97 17.81 7.05 -4.31
CA LYS A 97 18.71 8.18 -4.44
C LYS A 97 18.24 9.12 -5.56
N VAL A 98 18.21 10.42 -5.27
CA VAL A 98 18.01 11.45 -6.29
C VAL A 98 19.32 11.64 -7.05
N ILE A 99 19.27 11.39 -8.36
CA ILE A 99 20.45 11.46 -9.25
C ILE A 99 20.49 12.74 -10.10
N ILE A 100 19.32 13.33 -10.40
CA ILE A 100 19.21 14.61 -11.06
C ILE A 100 18.12 15.40 -10.33
N THR A 101 18.40 16.66 -10.00
CA THR A 101 17.49 17.55 -9.30
C THR A 101 17.02 18.68 -10.21
N ASP A 102 15.88 19.29 -9.85
CA ASP A 102 15.44 20.61 -10.33
C ASP A 102 15.26 20.71 -11.86
N ILE A 103 14.75 19.66 -12.51
CA ILE A 103 14.30 19.76 -13.89
C ILE A 103 12.99 20.54 -13.90
N GLU A 104 13.08 21.84 -14.20
CA GLU A 104 11.91 22.71 -14.21
C GLU A 104 11.00 22.44 -15.41
N THR A 105 9.69 22.46 -15.15
CA THR A 105 8.63 22.33 -16.16
C THR A 105 7.64 23.49 -16.03
N SER A 106 6.73 23.62 -16.99
CA SER A 106 5.72 24.69 -16.97
C SER A 106 4.75 24.61 -15.79
N ASN A 107 4.54 23.43 -15.22
CA ASN A 107 3.61 23.19 -14.14
C ASN A 107 4.23 22.44 -12.93
N GLY A 108 5.55 22.44 -12.80
CA GLY A 108 6.21 21.81 -11.66
C GLY A 108 7.70 21.59 -11.80
N VAL A 109 8.21 20.60 -11.08
CA VAL A 109 9.61 20.21 -11.10
C VAL A 109 9.72 18.68 -11.09
N ILE A 110 10.74 18.15 -11.75
CA ILE A 110 11.05 16.71 -11.78
C ILE A 110 12.39 16.49 -11.09
N HIS A 111 12.43 15.52 -10.19
CA HIS A 111 13.64 14.94 -9.62
C HIS A 111 13.77 13.51 -10.10
N VAL A 112 14.89 13.16 -10.69
CA VAL A 112 15.14 11.82 -11.20
C VAL A 112 15.72 10.94 -10.08
N ILE A 113 15.13 9.78 -9.89
CA ILE A 113 15.52 8.80 -8.86
C ILE A 113 15.99 7.49 -9.49
N ASP A 114 16.91 6.82 -8.80
CA ASP A 114 17.57 5.58 -9.26
C ASP A 114 16.81 4.30 -8.88
N THR A 115 15.72 4.43 -8.13
CA THR A 115 14.91 3.30 -7.63
C THR A 115 13.43 3.71 -7.61
N VAL A 116 12.53 2.80 -7.98
CA VAL A 116 11.07 3.02 -7.87
C VAL A 116 10.70 2.98 -6.41
N ILE A 117 10.06 4.06 -5.91
CA ILE A 117 9.50 4.08 -4.55
C ILE A 117 8.14 3.39 -4.54
N LEU A 118 7.97 2.43 -3.65
CA LEU A 118 6.69 1.73 -3.48
C LEU A 118 5.98 2.31 -2.27
N PRO A 119 4.66 2.57 -2.36
CA PRO A 119 3.91 2.95 -1.18
C PRO A 119 3.98 1.83 -0.15
N PRO A 120 3.99 2.16 1.16
CA PRO A 120 3.90 1.14 2.18
C PRO A 120 2.65 0.30 1.91
N ALA A 121 2.80 -1.02 1.96
CA ALA A 121 1.68 -1.93 1.81
C ALA A 121 0.56 -1.52 2.77
N GLU A 122 -0.64 -1.39 2.27
CA GLU A 122 -1.79 -1.21 3.15
C GLU A 122 -1.86 -2.43 4.05
N VAL A 123 -1.67 -2.22 5.34
CA VAL A 123 -1.96 -3.24 6.31
C VAL A 123 -3.48 -3.34 6.33
N GLY A 124 -4.03 -4.34 5.69
CA GLY A 124 -5.46 -4.60 5.73
C GLY A 124 -5.95 -4.75 7.17
N THR A 125 -7.24 -4.74 7.36
CA THR A 125 -7.83 -5.04 8.66
C THR A 125 -7.35 -6.40 9.17
N ILE A 126 -7.58 -6.70 10.45
CA ILE A 126 -7.29 -8.02 11.02
C ILE A 126 -7.95 -9.13 10.20
N VAL A 127 -9.17 -8.88 9.72
CA VAL A 127 -9.94 -9.84 8.92
C VAL A 127 -9.31 -10.02 7.54
N ASP A 128 -8.92 -8.92 6.84
CA ASP A 128 -8.27 -9.00 5.52
C ASP A 128 -6.95 -9.77 5.60
N THR A 129 -6.16 -9.51 6.64
CA THR A 129 -4.90 -10.20 6.90
C THR A 129 -5.13 -11.69 7.17
N ALA A 130 -6.14 -12.05 7.97
CA ALA A 130 -6.47 -13.44 8.26
C ALA A 130 -6.96 -14.21 7.03
N VAL A 131 -7.74 -13.55 6.15
CA VAL A 131 -8.19 -14.12 4.87
C VAL A 131 -7.01 -14.37 3.94
N ALA A 132 -6.12 -13.39 3.80
CA ALA A 132 -4.96 -13.48 2.91
C ALA A 132 -3.93 -14.53 3.34
N ASP A 133 -3.78 -14.75 4.64
CA ASP A 133 -2.84 -15.75 5.22
C ASP A 133 -3.23 -17.21 4.90
N GLY A 134 -4.53 -17.49 4.82
CA GLY A 134 -5.08 -18.81 4.49
C GLY A 134 -5.02 -19.86 5.60
N ARG A 135 -4.39 -19.61 6.75
CA ARG A 135 -4.31 -20.53 7.91
C ARG A 135 -5.45 -20.35 8.91
N PHE A 136 -6.32 -19.38 8.69
CA PHE A 136 -7.38 -18.96 9.62
C PHE A 136 -8.77 -19.08 9.00
N THR A 137 -8.96 -20.03 8.07
CA THR A 137 -10.22 -20.16 7.32
C THR A 137 -11.41 -20.46 8.25
N THR A 138 -11.22 -21.30 9.25
CA THR A 138 -12.23 -21.62 10.27
C THR A 138 -12.56 -20.42 11.15
N LEU A 139 -11.54 -19.65 11.55
CA LEU A 139 -11.72 -18.42 12.34
C LEU A 139 -12.51 -17.37 11.54
N VAL A 140 -12.13 -17.16 10.29
CA VAL A 140 -12.82 -16.20 9.41
C VAL A 140 -14.30 -16.59 9.23
N ALA A 141 -14.59 -17.86 8.99
CA ALA A 141 -15.95 -18.37 8.91
C ALA A 141 -16.73 -18.15 10.22
N ALA A 142 -16.10 -18.37 11.37
CA ALA A 142 -16.68 -18.13 12.67
C ALA A 142 -16.97 -16.64 12.93
N LEU A 143 -16.05 -15.75 12.57
CA LEU A 143 -16.23 -14.29 12.66
C LEU A 143 -17.38 -13.80 11.77
N GLN A 144 -17.50 -14.34 10.55
CA GLN A 144 -18.61 -14.04 9.64
C GLN A 144 -19.94 -14.50 10.21
N ALA A 145 -20.02 -15.73 10.70
CA ALA A 145 -21.23 -16.28 11.32
C ALA A 145 -21.64 -15.50 12.58
N ALA A 146 -20.67 -15.07 13.39
CA ALA A 146 -20.91 -14.27 14.60
C ALA A 146 -21.27 -12.79 14.31
N GLY A 147 -21.10 -12.31 13.05
CA GLY A 147 -21.30 -10.90 12.69
C GLY A 147 -20.24 -9.95 13.27
N LEU A 148 -19.03 -10.45 13.55
CA LEU A 148 -17.94 -9.69 14.17
C LEU A 148 -16.97 -9.09 13.14
N VAL A 149 -17.15 -9.39 11.86
CA VAL A 149 -16.27 -8.89 10.77
C VAL A 149 -16.27 -7.36 10.74
N GLU A 150 -17.43 -6.71 10.76
CA GLU A 150 -17.54 -5.25 10.75
C GLU A 150 -16.90 -4.63 12.00
N THR A 151 -17.05 -5.26 13.15
CA THR A 151 -16.45 -4.79 14.42
C THR A 151 -14.92 -4.81 14.31
N LEU A 152 -14.33 -5.92 13.83
CA LEU A 152 -12.88 -6.09 13.71
C LEU A 152 -12.27 -5.39 12.50
N SER A 153 -13.09 -4.94 11.56
CA SER A 153 -12.68 -4.08 10.44
C SER A 153 -12.83 -2.59 10.75
N GLY A 154 -13.43 -2.24 11.89
CA GLY A 154 -13.61 -0.87 12.34
C GLY A 154 -12.34 -0.24 12.93
N GLU A 155 -12.50 0.97 13.46
CA GLU A 155 -11.41 1.72 14.09
C GLU A 155 -10.91 1.00 15.34
N GLY A 156 -9.63 0.52 15.28
CA GLY A 156 -8.93 -0.09 16.39
C GLY A 156 -8.45 0.91 17.44
N PRO A 157 -7.45 0.54 18.27
CA PRO A 157 -6.64 -0.67 18.09
C PRO A 157 -7.28 -1.94 18.66
N PHE A 158 -7.17 -3.04 17.94
CA PHE A 158 -7.56 -4.36 18.39
C PHE A 158 -6.34 -5.30 18.51
N THR A 159 -6.36 -6.19 19.49
CA THR A 159 -5.43 -7.32 19.57
C THR A 159 -6.25 -8.59 19.51
N VAL A 160 -5.98 -9.45 18.53
CA VAL A 160 -6.68 -10.73 18.33
C VAL A 160 -5.70 -11.87 18.47
N PHE A 161 -6.02 -12.84 19.34
CA PHE A 161 -5.30 -14.11 19.44
C PHE A 161 -5.97 -15.11 18.50
N ALA A 162 -5.43 -15.23 17.29
CA ALA A 162 -6.05 -16.00 16.22
C ALA A 162 -5.64 -17.49 16.27
N PRO A 163 -6.54 -18.44 16.60
CA PRO A 163 -6.25 -19.85 16.44
C PRO A 163 -6.23 -20.24 14.96
N THR A 164 -5.26 -21.08 14.58
CA THR A 164 -5.18 -21.63 13.22
C THR A 164 -6.20 -22.75 13.01
N ASP A 165 -6.43 -23.16 11.75
CA ASP A 165 -7.28 -24.29 11.41
C ASP A 165 -6.84 -25.58 12.10
N ASP A 166 -5.52 -25.79 12.25
CA ASP A 166 -4.96 -26.92 13.01
C ASP A 166 -5.31 -26.87 14.51
N ALA A 167 -5.46 -25.68 15.07
CA ALA A 167 -5.90 -25.52 16.45
C ALA A 167 -7.39 -25.90 16.60
N PHE A 168 -8.23 -25.50 15.66
CA PHE A 168 -9.63 -25.89 15.61
C PHE A 168 -9.81 -27.39 15.39
N ALA A 169 -8.94 -28.04 14.61
CA ALA A 169 -8.95 -29.48 14.37
C ALA A 169 -8.69 -30.30 15.63
N LYS A 170 -8.11 -29.73 16.69
CA LYS A 170 -7.92 -30.38 17.99
C LYS A 170 -9.16 -30.40 18.85
N LEU A 171 -10.21 -29.67 18.51
CA LEU A 171 -11.48 -29.70 19.21
C LEU A 171 -12.21 -31.00 18.91
N PRO A 172 -13.10 -31.48 19.83
CA PRO A 172 -13.93 -32.64 19.57
C PRO A 172 -14.70 -32.52 18.25
N ALA A 173 -14.82 -33.61 17.51
CA ALA A 173 -15.52 -33.64 16.23
C ALA A 173 -16.94 -33.08 16.36
N GLY A 174 -17.33 -32.22 15.39
CA GLY A 174 -18.62 -31.54 15.36
C GLY A 174 -18.76 -30.30 16.25
N THR A 175 -17.73 -29.95 17.05
CA THR A 175 -17.79 -28.76 17.91
C THR A 175 -17.87 -27.49 17.08
N VAL A 176 -17.00 -27.32 16.07
CA VAL A 176 -16.98 -26.16 15.20
C VAL A 176 -18.29 -26.07 14.41
N GLU A 177 -18.72 -27.14 13.80
CA GLU A 177 -19.99 -27.24 13.06
C GLU A 177 -21.20 -26.91 13.94
N SER A 178 -21.18 -27.33 15.19
CA SER A 178 -22.23 -27.00 16.16
C SER A 178 -22.25 -25.51 16.52
N LEU A 179 -21.07 -24.91 16.72
CA LEU A 179 -20.92 -23.47 17.05
C LEU A 179 -21.35 -22.55 15.90
N LEU A 180 -21.15 -22.97 14.65
CA LEU A 180 -21.54 -22.21 13.46
C LEU A 180 -23.05 -22.23 13.17
N LYS A 181 -23.84 -23.06 13.90
CA LYS A 181 -25.29 -23.09 13.70
C LYS A 181 -25.96 -21.81 14.24
N PRO A 182 -27.01 -21.32 13.57
CA PRO A 182 -27.73 -20.11 13.99
C PRO A 182 -28.21 -20.10 15.42
N GLU A 183 -28.62 -21.26 15.91
CA GLU A 183 -29.08 -21.44 17.30
C GLU A 183 -27.97 -21.32 18.36
N ASN A 184 -26.72 -21.37 17.95
CA ASN A 184 -25.55 -21.30 18.84
C ASN A 184 -24.74 -19.99 18.69
N LEU A 185 -25.23 -18.97 17.97
CA LEU A 185 -24.51 -17.73 17.73
C LEU A 185 -24.04 -17.02 19.00
N GLU A 186 -24.86 -17.00 20.05
CA GLU A 186 -24.45 -16.40 21.33
C GLU A 186 -23.30 -17.17 21.98
N LYS A 187 -23.30 -18.53 21.86
CA LYS A 187 -22.17 -19.33 22.34
C LYS A 187 -20.90 -19.07 21.50
N LEU A 188 -21.08 -18.94 20.20
CA LEU A 188 -19.96 -18.60 19.27
C LEU A 188 -19.34 -17.26 19.62
N LYS A 189 -20.16 -16.22 19.84
CA LYS A 189 -19.68 -14.89 20.25
C LYS A 189 -18.92 -14.91 21.58
N ASN A 190 -19.35 -15.71 22.52
CA ASN A 190 -18.66 -15.87 23.80
C ASN A 190 -17.40 -16.72 23.69
N PHE A 191 -17.26 -17.51 22.64
CA PHE A 191 -16.08 -18.34 22.37
C PHE A 191 -14.99 -17.55 21.65
N LEU A 192 -15.37 -16.62 20.79
CA LEU A 192 -14.48 -15.74 20.02
C LEU A 192 -14.05 -14.53 20.85
#